data_88e7265de798bd515e7ba8c2ed8633b7
#
_entry.id   88e7265de798bd515e7ba8c2ed8633b7
#
_cell.length_a   1.000
_cell.length_b   1.000
_cell.length_c   1.000
_cell.angle_alpha   90.00
_cell.angle_beta   90.00
_cell.angle_gamma   90.00
#
_symmetry.space_group_name_H-M   'P 1'
#
loop_
_entity.id
_entity.type
_entity.pdbx_description
1 polymer ?
#
loop_
_entity_poly.entity_id
_entity_poly.type
_entity_poly.pdbx_seq_one_letter_code
_entity_poly.pdbx_strand_id
1 'polypeptide(L)'
;MAYAVPVPHAVPEAAPDTVYLVASGDLRQAANRAGWAAQELLEQQFGAAVEKLGKRVVRAHPFDPEHGHGFISSQRHGIEVFRAVPPDAPLVVAEAIWQYSHHVLAGLRSHRGPILVIGNWSGQWPGLVGMLNLNGSLTKAGIAYSTLWSEDWSDDWARDGIATWLDTGTLRHDESHVRPLGTLPADEATELGRAVGVQLRNDKAILGIFDEGCMGMYNAIFDDELLNPLGFYKERLSQSALWAEMQKVDDAEAAAVGQWLRDAGMTFVLGTDEATELTEAQLQWQFKMYIATLRISDDFGLDAVGIQYQQGLKDVCPASDLVEGLLNNVDRPPVRSRDGARELWAGQALPHFNEVDEGVAVDALVTNRIWTAMGLDPATTLHDVRWGAEYGGDFVWVFEISGSVPASHLGGYQNATGLRQGPMFFPAGGSTLSGVSKPGEIVWSRVYLAEGGLHVDIGRASVVELPDEETTRRREATTPEWPIAHVVLHGITRDQFMGRHKANHANIVYAPDAATADAALRAKAATFAELGVAVHLCGDVPGL
;
A
#
# COMPACT_ATOMS: atom_id res chain seq x y z
N MET A 1 12.03 -33.50 2.11
CA MET A 1 11.78 -34.52 1.04
C MET A 1 13.06 -34.70 0.26
N ALA A 2 13.45 -35.94 -0.04
CA ALA A 2 14.55 -36.19 -0.97
C ALA A 2 14.13 -35.75 -2.38
N TYR A 3 15.05 -35.15 -3.14
CA TYR A 3 14.81 -34.83 -4.54
C TYR A 3 14.59 -36.10 -5.33
N ALA A 4 13.49 -36.16 -6.10
CA ALA A 4 13.22 -37.23 -7.04
C ALA A 4 13.26 -36.67 -8.46
N VAL A 5 13.82 -37.41 -9.40
CA VAL A 5 13.80 -37.01 -10.81
C VAL A 5 12.34 -36.92 -11.27
N PRO A 6 11.87 -35.76 -11.76
CA PRO A 6 10.46 -35.60 -12.12
C PRO A 6 10.09 -36.43 -13.35
N VAL A 7 8.92 -37.03 -13.32
CA VAL A 7 8.28 -37.58 -14.51
C VAL A 7 7.54 -36.43 -15.19
N PRO A 8 7.65 -36.27 -16.53
CA PRO A 8 6.88 -35.25 -17.24
C PRO A 8 5.37 -35.40 -16.97
N HIS A 9 4.72 -34.35 -16.52
CA HIS A 9 3.27 -34.34 -16.39
C HIS A 9 2.61 -34.07 -17.74
N ALA A 10 1.46 -34.72 -17.99
CA ALA A 10 0.65 -34.37 -19.14
C ALA A 10 0.16 -32.92 -18.98
N VAL A 11 0.26 -32.14 -20.05
CA VAL A 11 -0.29 -30.78 -20.06
C VAL A 11 -1.82 -30.91 -20.16
N PRO A 12 -2.58 -30.35 -19.21
CA PRO A 12 -4.04 -30.43 -19.27
C PRO A 12 -4.57 -29.64 -20.48
N GLU A 13 -5.62 -30.15 -21.11
CA GLU A 13 -6.28 -29.50 -22.24
C GLU A 13 -7.42 -28.59 -21.74
N ALA A 14 -7.54 -27.41 -22.35
CA ALA A 14 -8.62 -26.48 -22.05
C ALA A 14 -9.96 -26.99 -22.63
N ALA A 15 -11.02 -27.06 -21.81
CA ALA A 15 -12.36 -27.30 -22.31
C ALA A 15 -12.88 -26.02 -22.98
N PRO A 16 -13.58 -26.11 -24.16
CA PRO A 16 -13.90 -24.94 -24.99
C PRO A 16 -14.74 -23.86 -24.31
N ASP A 17 -15.62 -24.25 -23.36
CA ASP A 17 -16.55 -23.35 -22.69
C ASP A 17 -16.20 -23.09 -21.23
N THR A 18 -14.92 -23.29 -20.87
CA THR A 18 -14.49 -23.23 -19.47
C THR A 18 -13.56 -22.04 -19.25
N VAL A 19 -13.87 -21.27 -18.21
CA VAL A 19 -13.01 -20.27 -17.61
C VAL A 19 -12.50 -20.86 -16.30
N TYR A 20 -11.20 -20.90 -16.13
CA TYR A 20 -10.60 -21.38 -14.88
C TYR A 20 -10.50 -20.22 -13.88
N LEU A 21 -10.67 -20.55 -12.59
CA LEU A 21 -10.58 -19.57 -11.52
C LEU A 21 -9.58 -20.03 -10.46
N VAL A 22 -8.73 -19.10 -10.04
CA VAL A 22 -7.85 -19.22 -8.87
C VAL A 22 -8.09 -18.03 -7.94
N ALA A 23 -7.78 -18.22 -6.65
CA ALA A 23 -7.87 -17.17 -5.65
C ALA A 23 -6.60 -17.20 -4.78
N SER A 24 -5.86 -16.10 -4.75
CA SER A 24 -4.73 -15.93 -3.85
C SER A 24 -5.21 -15.44 -2.49
N GLY A 25 -4.52 -15.80 -1.42
CA GLY A 25 -4.86 -15.37 -0.07
C GLY A 25 -3.67 -14.80 0.69
N ASP A 26 -3.96 -14.47 1.93
CA ASP A 26 -2.98 -13.98 2.89
C ASP A 26 -2.06 -15.13 3.38
N LEU A 27 -0.87 -14.79 3.86
CA LEU A 27 -0.02 -15.70 4.61
C LEU A 27 -0.64 -16.06 5.97
N ARG A 28 -1.42 -15.15 6.52
CA ARG A 28 -2.06 -15.30 7.84
C ARG A 28 -3.39 -16.05 7.71
N GLN A 29 -3.41 -17.29 8.21
CA GLN A 29 -4.59 -18.18 8.11
C GLN A 29 -5.85 -17.61 8.77
N ALA A 30 -5.69 -16.79 9.82
CA ALA A 30 -6.83 -16.13 10.47
C ALA A 30 -7.55 -15.15 9.52
N ALA A 31 -6.79 -14.38 8.73
CA ALA A 31 -7.35 -13.45 7.73
C ALA A 31 -8.07 -14.22 6.61
N ASN A 32 -7.47 -15.32 6.12
CA ASN A 32 -8.09 -16.17 5.12
C ASN A 32 -9.43 -16.75 5.59
N ARG A 33 -9.49 -17.26 6.82
CA ARG A 33 -10.74 -17.78 7.38
C ARG A 33 -11.80 -16.70 7.55
N ALA A 34 -11.40 -15.53 8.05
CA ALA A 34 -12.34 -14.42 8.28
C ALA A 34 -12.96 -13.91 6.98
N GLY A 35 -12.16 -13.80 5.91
CA GLY A 35 -12.61 -13.27 4.62
C GLY A 35 -13.18 -14.33 3.66
N TRP A 36 -13.20 -15.63 4.03
CA TRP A 36 -13.62 -16.69 3.10
C TRP A 36 -15.06 -16.52 2.57
N ALA A 37 -15.99 -16.13 3.42
CA ALA A 37 -17.37 -15.92 2.99
C ALA A 37 -17.51 -14.83 1.91
N ALA A 38 -16.71 -13.77 2.00
CA ALA A 38 -16.68 -12.70 0.98
C ALA A 38 -16.11 -13.23 -0.35
N GLN A 39 -15.06 -14.05 -0.30
CA GLN A 39 -14.47 -14.69 -1.47
C GLN A 39 -15.46 -15.66 -2.15
N GLU A 40 -16.11 -16.50 -1.37
CA GLU A 40 -17.10 -17.43 -1.89
C GLU A 40 -18.27 -16.71 -2.57
N LEU A 41 -18.74 -15.61 -1.99
CA LEU A 41 -19.78 -14.77 -2.59
C LEU A 41 -19.31 -14.14 -3.91
N LEU A 42 -18.10 -13.57 -3.97
CA LEU A 42 -17.52 -13.04 -5.21
C LEU A 42 -17.47 -14.10 -6.29
N GLU A 43 -16.96 -15.30 -5.99
CA GLU A 43 -16.84 -16.39 -6.95
C GLU A 43 -18.22 -16.86 -7.47
N GLN A 44 -19.23 -16.94 -6.60
CA GLN A 44 -20.60 -17.30 -6.96
C GLN A 44 -21.25 -16.24 -7.87
N GLN A 45 -21.14 -14.97 -7.53
CA GLN A 45 -21.72 -13.87 -8.31
C GLN A 45 -21.05 -13.75 -9.68
N PHE A 46 -19.72 -13.80 -9.73
CA PHE A 46 -18.97 -13.79 -10.98
C PHE A 46 -19.30 -15.02 -11.84
N GLY A 47 -19.35 -16.21 -11.23
CA GLY A 47 -19.72 -17.46 -11.92
C GLY A 47 -21.10 -17.36 -12.58
N ALA A 48 -22.09 -16.83 -11.85
CA ALA A 48 -23.43 -16.61 -12.39
C ALA A 48 -23.46 -15.59 -13.55
N ALA A 49 -22.60 -14.56 -13.51
CA ALA A 49 -22.49 -13.61 -14.63
C ALA A 49 -21.87 -14.26 -15.88
N VAL A 50 -20.84 -15.08 -15.72
CA VAL A 50 -20.19 -15.85 -16.80
C VAL A 50 -21.16 -16.89 -17.42
N GLU A 51 -21.96 -17.55 -16.59
CA GLU A 51 -22.96 -18.55 -17.06
C GLU A 51 -24.03 -17.91 -17.96
N LYS A 52 -24.47 -16.69 -17.66
CA LYS A 52 -25.38 -15.94 -18.52
C LYS A 52 -24.81 -15.65 -19.92
N LEU A 53 -23.49 -15.68 -20.06
CA LEU A 53 -22.78 -15.53 -21.33
C LEU A 53 -22.43 -16.88 -21.99
N GLY A 54 -22.99 -17.98 -21.51
CA GLY A 54 -22.85 -19.31 -22.08
C GLY A 54 -21.51 -20.00 -21.79
N LYS A 55 -20.75 -19.53 -20.80
CA LYS A 55 -19.52 -20.15 -20.32
C LYS A 55 -19.72 -20.67 -18.90
N ARG A 56 -18.80 -21.50 -18.42
CA ARG A 56 -18.79 -21.98 -17.03
C ARG A 56 -17.47 -21.63 -16.35
N VAL A 57 -17.53 -21.31 -15.07
CA VAL A 57 -16.35 -21.12 -14.22
C VAL A 57 -16.01 -22.44 -13.53
N VAL A 58 -14.75 -22.83 -13.58
CA VAL A 58 -14.21 -23.99 -12.87
C VAL A 58 -13.11 -23.52 -11.93
N ARG A 59 -13.34 -23.67 -10.65
CA ARG A 59 -12.34 -23.40 -9.63
C ARG A 59 -11.23 -24.43 -9.70
N ALA A 60 -9.98 -23.98 -9.88
CA ALA A 60 -8.84 -24.86 -10.11
C ALA A 60 -8.30 -25.56 -8.85
N HIS A 61 -8.74 -25.13 -7.67
CA HIS A 61 -8.36 -25.71 -6.38
C HIS A 61 -9.55 -25.75 -5.42
N PRO A 62 -9.70 -26.81 -4.62
CA PRO A 62 -10.86 -26.98 -3.76
C PRO A 62 -10.81 -26.08 -2.52
N PHE A 63 -11.96 -25.98 -1.83
CA PHE A 63 -12.00 -25.58 -0.43
C PHE A 63 -11.24 -26.60 0.42
N ASP A 64 -10.44 -26.10 1.36
CA ASP A 64 -9.71 -26.93 2.31
C ASP A 64 -10.44 -26.89 3.68
N PRO A 65 -11.12 -27.98 4.07
CA PRO A 65 -11.85 -28.01 5.33
C PRO A 65 -10.94 -27.99 6.57
N GLU A 66 -9.67 -28.40 6.44
CA GLU A 66 -8.70 -28.35 7.55
C GLU A 66 -8.29 -26.90 7.86
N HIS A 67 -8.07 -26.11 6.82
CA HIS A 67 -7.72 -24.70 6.95
C HIS A 67 -8.93 -23.77 7.07
N GLY A 68 -10.14 -24.24 6.67
CA GLY A 68 -11.39 -23.47 6.72
C GLY A 68 -11.50 -22.38 5.66
N HIS A 69 -10.78 -22.52 4.55
CA HIS A 69 -10.84 -21.63 3.37
C HIS A 69 -10.33 -22.33 2.12
N GLY A 70 -10.56 -21.73 0.95
CA GLY A 70 -10.07 -22.26 -0.33
C GLY A 70 -9.00 -21.42 -1.01
N PHE A 71 -8.31 -20.53 -0.31
CA PHE A 71 -7.26 -19.70 -0.93
C PHE A 71 -5.96 -20.47 -1.16
N ILE A 72 -5.25 -20.08 -2.23
CA ILE A 72 -3.83 -20.39 -2.38
C ILE A 72 -3.06 -19.54 -1.36
N SER A 73 -2.47 -20.19 -0.35
CA SER A 73 -1.82 -19.52 0.80
C SER A 73 -0.32 -19.77 0.91
N SER A 74 0.29 -20.29 -0.16
CA SER A 74 1.76 -20.43 -0.27
C SER A 74 2.19 -20.56 -1.73
N GLN A 75 3.47 -20.24 -2.01
CA GLN A 75 4.05 -20.43 -3.35
C GLN A 75 4.02 -21.90 -3.78
N ARG A 76 4.25 -22.84 -2.85
CA ARG A 76 4.21 -24.29 -3.15
C ARG A 76 2.81 -24.68 -3.60
N HIS A 77 1.76 -24.27 -2.87
CA HIS A 77 0.37 -24.54 -3.23
C HIS A 77 0.04 -23.93 -4.60
N GLY A 78 0.44 -22.68 -4.87
CA GLY A 78 0.24 -22.05 -6.17
C GLY A 78 0.89 -22.84 -7.32
N ILE A 79 2.15 -23.25 -7.17
CA ILE A 79 2.85 -24.07 -8.17
C ILE A 79 2.11 -25.39 -8.42
N GLU A 80 1.57 -26.03 -7.39
CA GLU A 80 0.83 -27.28 -7.52
C GLU A 80 -0.52 -27.07 -8.22
N VAL A 81 -1.27 -26.02 -7.88
CA VAL A 81 -2.54 -25.66 -8.54
C VAL A 81 -2.34 -25.40 -10.04
N PHE A 82 -1.34 -24.60 -10.40
CA PHE A 82 -1.08 -24.25 -11.80
C PHE A 82 -0.64 -25.43 -12.68
N ARG A 83 -0.22 -26.54 -12.10
CA ARG A 83 0.01 -27.79 -12.86
C ARG A 83 -1.30 -28.39 -13.41
N ALA A 84 -2.43 -28.12 -12.77
CA ALA A 84 -3.74 -28.59 -13.18
C ALA A 84 -4.52 -27.57 -14.03
N VAL A 85 -4.05 -26.33 -14.12
CA VAL A 85 -4.65 -25.29 -14.97
C VAL A 85 -4.12 -25.44 -16.39
N PRO A 86 -4.99 -25.58 -17.42
CA PRO A 86 -4.55 -25.56 -18.80
C PRO A 86 -3.82 -24.25 -19.14
N PRO A 87 -2.62 -24.28 -19.69
CA PRO A 87 -1.78 -23.07 -19.80
C PRO A 87 -2.30 -22.03 -20.81
N ASP A 88 -3.19 -22.42 -21.71
CA ASP A 88 -3.77 -21.54 -22.74
C ASP A 88 -5.25 -21.20 -22.48
N ALA A 89 -5.84 -21.66 -21.36
CA ALA A 89 -7.23 -21.42 -21.04
C ALA A 89 -7.46 -19.96 -20.55
N PRO A 90 -8.67 -19.41 -20.72
CA PRO A 90 -9.04 -18.19 -19.99
C PRO A 90 -8.97 -18.43 -18.48
N LEU A 91 -8.24 -17.55 -17.79
CA LEU A 91 -7.96 -17.64 -16.36
C LEU A 91 -8.42 -16.38 -15.63
N VAL A 92 -9.16 -16.56 -14.56
CA VAL A 92 -9.57 -15.49 -13.64
C VAL A 92 -8.81 -15.65 -12.33
N VAL A 93 -8.28 -14.54 -11.82
CA VAL A 93 -7.77 -14.44 -10.45
C VAL A 93 -8.74 -13.58 -9.67
N ALA A 94 -9.43 -14.17 -8.69
CA ALA A 94 -10.51 -13.54 -7.94
C ALA A 94 -10.02 -13.12 -6.55
N GLU A 95 -10.17 -11.83 -6.22
CA GLU A 95 -9.59 -11.23 -5.00
C GLU A 95 -10.66 -10.48 -4.20
N ALA A 96 -11.08 -11.07 -3.09
CA ALA A 96 -12.00 -10.45 -2.13
C ALA A 96 -11.35 -10.05 -0.82
N ILE A 97 -10.07 -10.42 -0.62
CA ILE A 97 -9.29 -10.12 0.58
C ILE A 97 -7.88 -9.65 0.21
N TRP A 98 -7.09 -9.23 1.21
CA TRP A 98 -5.65 -9.06 1.01
C TRP A 98 -4.99 -10.37 0.56
N GLN A 99 -4.09 -10.26 -0.42
CA GLN A 99 -3.42 -11.42 -1.00
C GLN A 99 -1.91 -11.21 -1.15
N TYR A 100 -1.17 -12.31 -1.16
CA TYR A 100 0.26 -12.35 -1.44
C TYR A 100 0.48 -12.74 -2.90
N SER A 101 0.88 -11.79 -3.75
CA SER A 101 1.12 -12.01 -5.19
C SER A 101 2.12 -13.15 -5.45
N HIS A 102 3.09 -13.34 -4.56
CA HIS A 102 4.07 -14.42 -4.65
C HIS A 102 3.46 -15.82 -4.68
N HIS A 103 2.26 -16.02 -4.12
CA HIS A 103 1.60 -17.31 -4.11
C HIS A 103 1.20 -17.78 -5.51
N VAL A 104 0.83 -16.86 -6.41
CA VAL A 104 0.32 -17.17 -7.75
C VAL A 104 1.27 -16.73 -8.89
N LEU A 105 2.23 -15.85 -8.61
CA LEU A 105 3.07 -15.23 -9.63
C LEU A 105 3.84 -16.23 -10.48
N ALA A 106 4.37 -17.31 -9.89
CA ALA A 106 5.11 -18.34 -10.61
C ALA A 106 4.24 -19.05 -11.68
N GLY A 107 2.97 -19.31 -11.32
CA GLY A 107 1.98 -19.91 -12.22
C GLY A 107 1.55 -18.94 -13.31
N LEU A 108 1.21 -17.69 -12.93
CA LEU A 108 0.79 -16.65 -13.87
C LEU A 108 1.87 -16.31 -14.90
N ARG A 109 3.15 -16.33 -14.50
CA ARG A 109 4.27 -16.12 -15.43
C ARG A 109 4.39 -17.23 -16.50
N SER A 110 3.94 -18.43 -16.20
CA SER A 110 3.95 -19.56 -17.12
C SER A 110 2.65 -19.72 -17.91
N HIS A 111 1.61 -18.99 -17.53
CA HIS A 111 0.32 -19.01 -18.20
C HIS A 111 0.39 -18.22 -19.51
N ARG A 112 -0.26 -18.70 -20.57
CA ARG A 112 -0.25 -18.11 -21.92
C ARG A 112 -1.64 -17.64 -22.37
N GLY A 113 -2.68 -18.16 -21.74
CA GLY A 113 -4.05 -17.74 -22.00
C GLY A 113 -4.36 -16.34 -21.45
N PRO A 114 -5.51 -15.76 -21.79
CA PRO A 114 -5.93 -14.46 -21.25
C PRO A 114 -6.14 -14.54 -19.75
N ILE A 115 -5.65 -13.53 -19.02
CA ILE A 115 -5.79 -13.38 -17.57
C ILE A 115 -6.70 -12.21 -17.25
N LEU A 116 -7.71 -12.45 -16.40
CA LEU A 116 -8.57 -11.40 -15.83
C LEU A 116 -8.43 -11.41 -14.30
N VAL A 117 -8.00 -10.30 -13.74
CA VAL A 117 -7.98 -10.06 -12.29
C VAL A 117 -9.29 -9.40 -11.91
N ILE A 118 -10.02 -9.96 -10.96
CA ILE A 118 -11.29 -9.42 -10.51
C ILE A 118 -11.31 -9.14 -9.01
N GLY A 119 -12.06 -8.09 -8.62
CA GLY A 119 -12.32 -7.76 -7.22
C GLY A 119 -13.75 -7.29 -7.01
N ASN A 120 -14.29 -7.49 -5.81
CA ASN A 120 -15.57 -6.93 -5.44
C ASN A 120 -15.42 -5.46 -5.03
N TRP A 121 -16.38 -4.61 -5.46
CA TRP A 121 -16.43 -3.22 -5.07
C TRP A 121 -16.95 -3.10 -3.62
N SER A 122 -16.04 -3.31 -2.68
CA SER A 122 -16.33 -3.31 -1.24
C SER A 122 -15.14 -2.76 -0.47
N GLY A 123 -15.38 -2.03 0.60
CA GLY A 123 -14.35 -1.57 1.53
C GLY A 123 -13.83 -2.63 2.48
N GLN A 124 -14.52 -3.77 2.60
CA GLN A 124 -14.16 -4.84 3.53
C GLN A 124 -12.98 -5.69 3.03
N TRP A 125 -12.29 -6.31 3.96
CA TRP A 125 -11.27 -7.34 3.73
C TRP A 125 -10.09 -6.95 2.82
N PRO A 126 -9.65 -5.73 2.72
CA PRO A 126 -8.80 -5.13 1.68
C PRO A 126 -8.81 -5.84 0.31
N GLY A 127 -10.01 -6.19 -0.21
CA GLY A 127 -10.14 -6.92 -1.47
C GLY A 127 -9.70 -6.14 -2.68
N LEU A 128 -10.15 -4.88 -2.83
CA LEU A 128 -9.69 -3.99 -3.91
C LEU A 128 -8.19 -3.68 -3.78
N VAL A 129 -7.70 -3.54 -2.55
CA VAL A 129 -6.27 -3.36 -2.25
C VAL A 129 -5.46 -4.57 -2.70
N GLY A 130 -5.97 -5.79 -2.42
CA GLY A 130 -5.38 -7.06 -2.89
C GLY A 130 -5.36 -7.17 -4.41
N MET A 131 -6.45 -6.81 -5.08
CA MET A 131 -6.54 -6.78 -6.54
C MET A 131 -5.52 -5.81 -7.14
N LEU A 132 -5.42 -4.59 -6.62
CA LEU A 132 -4.45 -3.58 -7.08
C LEU A 132 -3.01 -4.02 -6.82
N ASN A 133 -2.72 -4.66 -5.68
CA ASN A 133 -1.42 -5.28 -5.42
C ASN A 133 -1.06 -6.31 -6.52
N LEU A 134 -2.00 -7.19 -6.88
CA LEU A 134 -1.75 -8.17 -7.93
C LEU A 134 -1.53 -7.48 -9.29
N ASN A 135 -2.37 -6.50 -9.64
CA ASN A 135 -2.24 -5.71 -10.87
C ASN A 135 -0.85 -5.07 -10.99
N GLY A 136 -0.36 -4.42 -9.94
CA GLY A 136 0.99 -3.85 -9.88
C GLY A 136 2.07 -4.91 -10.00
N SER A 137 1.88 -6.05 -9.35
CA SER A 137 2.82 -7.19 -9.41
C SER A 137 2.93 -7.81 -10.80
N LEU A 138 1.81 -7.96 -11.50
CA LEU A 138 1.78 -8.43 -12.90
C LEU A 138 2.40 -7.39 -13.84
N THR A 139 2.13 -6.11 -13.63
CA THR A 139 2.76 -5.02 -14.40
C THR A 139 4.27 -5.06 -14.27
N LYS A 140 4.80 -5.10 -13.05
CA LYS A 140 6.25 -5.25 -12.80
C LYS A 140 6.83 -6.51 -13.43
N ALA A 141 6.09 -7.63 -13.36
CA ALA A 141 6.53 -8.90 -13.94
C ALA A 141 6.49 -8.95 -15.48
N GLY A 142 5.92 -7.93 -16.14
CA GLY A 142 5.71 -7.91 -17.59
C GLY A 142 4.70 -8.95 -18.08
N ILE A 143 3.72 -9.31 -17.22
CA ILE A 143 2.65 -10.27 -17.53
C ILE A 143 1.43 -9.49 -17.99
N ALA A 144 0.93 -9.78 -19.20
CA ALA A 144 -0.29 -9.17 -19.71
C ALA A 144 -1.53 -9.67 -18.94
N TYR A 145 -2.38 -8.75 -18.54
CA TYR A 145 -3.63 -9.03 -17.83
C TYR A 145 -4.69 -7.98 -18.16
N SER A 146 -5.93 -8.33 -17.84
CA SER A 146 -7.06 -7.40 -17.76
C SER A 146 -7.54 -7.32 -16.32
N THR A 147 -8.27 -6.27 -15.95
CA THR A 147 -8.81 -6.11 -14.61
C THR A 147 -10.26 -5.63 -14.67
N LEU A 148 -11.09 -6.06 -13.72
CA LEU A 148 -12.50 -5.68 -13.64
C LEU A 148 -12.98 -5.75 -12.19
N TRP A 149 -13.93 -4.89 -11.83
CA TRP A 149 -14.52 -4.81 -10.48
C TRP A 149 -16.01 -4.56 -10.57
N SER A 150 -16.76 -5.09 -9.63
CA SER A 150 -18.20 -4.85 -9.52
C SER A 150 -18.65 -5.07 -8.08
N GLU A 151 -19.76 -4.47 -7.70
CA GLU A 151 -20.35 -4.66 -6.38
C GLU A 151 -20.97 -6.07 -6.24
N ASP A 152 -21.73 -6.49 -7.24
CA ASP A 152 -22.46 -7.76 -7.22
C ASP A 152 -22.46 -8.53 -8.55
N TRP A 153 -21.73 -8.04 -9.56
CA TRP A 153 -21.58 -8.62 -10.90
C TRP A 153 -22.89 -8.68 -11.72
N SER A 154 -23.89 -7.90 -11.33
CA SER A 154 -25.19 -7.86 -12.02
C SER A 154 -25.35 -6.66 -12.96
N ASP A 155 -24.49 -5.65 -12.84
CA ASP A 155 -24.53 -4.41 -13.61
C ASP A 155 -24.04 -4.57 -15.06
N ASP A 156 -24.39 -3.60 -15.90
CA ASP A 156 -24.02 -3.60 -17.32
C ASP A 156 -22.50 -3.46 -17.52
N TRP A 157 -21.82 -2.71 -16.66
CA TRP A 157 -20.38 -2.57 -16.68
C TRP A 157 -19.66 -3.92 -16.54
N ALA A 158 -20.04 -4.71 -15.53
CA ALA A 158 -19.48 -6.03 -15.31
C ALA A 158 -19.79 -6.98 -16.48
N ARG A 159 -21.07 -7.01 -16.91
CA ARG A 159 -21.49 -7.87 -18.03
C ARG A 159 -20.73 -7.58 -19.32
N ASP A 160 -20.64 -6.30 -19.71
CA ASP A 160 -20.01 -5.89 -20.96
C ASP A 160 -18.49 -6.07 -20.90
N GLY A 161 -17.89 -5.86 -19.71
CA GLY A 161 -16.48 -6.13 -19.46
C GLY A 161 -16.13 -7.62 -19.58
N ILE A 162 -16.92 -8.50 -18.96
CA ILE A 162 -16.75 -9.96 -19.06
C ILE A 162 -16.92 -10.41 -20.51
N ALA A 163 -17.99 -9.96 -21.20
CA ALA A 163 -18.26 -10.32 -22.58
C ALA A 163 -17.10 -9.91 -23.50
N THR A 164 -16.60 -8.69 -23.37
CA THR A 164 -15.47 -8.18 -24.13
C THR A 164 -14.21 -9.03 -23.88
N TRP A 165 -13.89 -9.33 -22.62
CA TRP A 165 -12.74 -10.15 -22.30
C TRP A 165 -12.85 -11.59 -22.82
N LEU A 166 -14.03 -12.21 -22.72
CA LEU A 166 -14.27 -13.55 -23.25
C LEU A 166 -14.15 -13.63 -24.77
N ASP A 167 -14.52 -12.57 -25.49
CA ASP A 167 -14.45 -12.49 -26.96
C ASP A 167 -13.04 -12.19 -27.47
N THR A 168 -12.36 -11.22 -26.83
CA THR A 168 -11.10 -10.67 -27.35
C THR A 168 -9.84 -11.11 -26.56
N GLY A 169 -10.01 -11.72 -25.39
CA GLY A 169 -8.93 -12.04 -24.45
C GLY A 169 -8.37 -10.82 -23.69
N THR A 170 -8.88 -9.62 -23.95
CA THR A 170 -8.37 -8.38 -23.35
C THR A 170 -9.49 -7.42 -23.00
N LEU A 171 -9.31 -6.66 -21.91
CA LEU A 171 -10.15 -5.52 -21.55
C LEU A 171 -9.27 -4.31 -21.31
N ARG A 172 -9.60 -3.17 -21.92
CA ARG A 172 -8.89 -1.91 -21.75
C ARG A 172 -9.80 -0.88 -21.12
N HIS A 173 -9.25 -0.13 -20.19
CA HIS A 173 -9.93 0.99 -19.56
C HIS A 173 -9.56 2.32 -20.22
N ASP A 174 -10.38 3.34 -19.97
CA ASP A 174 -10.09 4.71 -20.41
C ASP A 174 -8.94 5.28 -19.55
N GLU A 175 -7.82 5.60 -20.19
CA GLU A 175 -6.67 6.28 -19.58
C GLU A 175 -6.49 7.71 -20.12
N SER A 176 -7.52 8.32 -20.68
CA SER A 176 -7.46 9.69 -21.27
C SER A 176 -7.09 10.78 -20.25
N HIS A 177 -7.27 10.51 -18.96
CA HIS A 177 -6.84 11.39 -17.86
C HIS A 177 -5.32 11.38 -17.63
N VAL A 178 -4.57 10.49 -18.27
CA VAL A 178 -3.12 10.34 -18.11
C VAL A 178 -2.40 10.95 -19.30
N ARG A 179 -1.42 11.78 -19.01
CA ARG A 179 -0.55 12.36 -20.05
C ARG A 179 0.91 12.35 -19.61
N PRO A 180 1.86 12.14 -20.51
CA PRO A 180 3.27 12.24 -20.19
C PRO A 180 3.61 13.69 -19.79
N LEU A 181 4.63 13.86 -18.96
CA LEU A 181 5.15 15.19 -18.64
C LEU A 181 5.63 15.89 -19.91
N GLY A 182 5.09 17.07 -20.16
CA GLY A 182 5.51 17.95 -21.23
C GLY A 182 6.76 18.79 -20.87
N THR A 183 6.94 19.89 -21.61
CA THR A 183 8.00 20.86 -21.27
C THR A 183 7.62 21.60 -19.99
N LEU A 184 8.46 21.50 -18.99
CA LEU A 184 8.29 22.23 -17.73
C LEU A 184 8.52 23.73 -17.91
N PRO A 185 7.73 24.59 -17.26
CA PRO A 185 7.96 26.01 -17.25
C PRO A 185 9.30 26.35 -16.58
N ALA A 186 9.92 27.45 -16.98
CA ALA A 186 11.14 27.95 -16.34
C ALA A 186 10.74 28.84 -15.15
N ASP A 187 10.44 28.23 -14.01
CA ASP A 187 10.05 28.88 -12.76
C ASP A 187 10.83 28.33 -11.56
N GLU A 188 10.71 28.99 -10.42
CA GLU A 188 11.42 28.61 -9.17
C GLU A 188 11.10 27.19 -8.74
N ALA A 189 9.86 26.72 -8.89
CA ALA A 189 9.47 25.37 -8.51
C ALA A 189 10.17 24.32 -9.39
N THR A 190 10.22 24.53 -10.69
CA THR A 190 10.93 23.66 -11.63
C THR A 190 12.43 23.63 -11.35
N GLU A 191 13.04 24.81 -11.10
CA GLU A 191 14.47 24.92 -10.77
C GLU A 191 14.79 24.22 -9.45
N LEU A 192 13.95 24.41 -8.42
CA LEU A 192 14.08 23.69 -7.14
C LEU A 192 14.02 22.17 -7.37
N GLY A 193 13.04 21.69 -8.12
CA GLY A 193 12.89 20.26 -8.39
C GLY A 193 14.11 19.67 -9.09
N ARG A 194 14.65 20.34 -10.10
CA ARG A 194 15.91 19.92 -10.76
C ARG A 194 17.07 19.89 -9.77
N ALA A 195 17.21 20.94 -8.94
CA ALA A 195 18.28 21.01 -7.95
C ALA A 195 18.20 19.84 -6.95
N VAL A 196 17.01 19.49 -6.47
CA VAL A 196 16.79 18.32 -5.59
C VAL A 196 17.16 17.02 -6.30
N GLY A 197 16.79 16.83 -7.57
CA GLY A 197 17.17 15.65 -8.35
C GLY A 197 18.69 15.52 -8.53
N VAL A 198 19.36 16.62 -8.85
CA VAL A 198 20.83 16.68 -8.95
C VAL A 198 21.49 16.38 -7.59
N GLN A 199 20.96 16.96 -6.51
CA GLN A 199 21.46 16.72 -5.16
C GLN A 199 21.35 15.25 -4.78
N LEU A 200 20.19 14.63 -4.92
CA LEU A 200 19.98 13.19 -4.63
C LEU A 200 20.96 12.30 -5.40
N ARG A 201 21.19 12.62 -6.69
CA ARG A 201 22.12 11.87 -7.52
C ARG A 201 23.59 12.04 -7.08
N ASN A 202 23.97 13.21 -6.54
CA ASN A 202 25.33 13.51 -6.14
C ASN A 202 25.63 13.08 -4.70
N ASP A 203 24.77 13.49 -3.76
CA ASP A 203 24.98 13.29 -2.32
C ASP A 203 24.58 11.89 -1.86
N LYS A 204 23.71 11.21 -2.64
CA LYS A 204 23.12 9.91 -2.32
C LYS A 204 22.13 10.00 -1.15
N ALA A 205 21.31 8.95 -1.05
CA ALA A 205 20.42 8.75 0.07
C ALA A 205 20.39 7.26 0.45
N ILE A 206 20.27 6.97 1.74
CA ILE A 206 20.28 5.62 2.29
C ILE A 206 18.87 5.28 2.79
N LEU A 207 18.28 4.26 2.20
CA LEU A 207 17.00 3.69 2.60
C LEU A 207 17.26 2.51 3.54
N GLY A 208 16.96 2.66 4.82
CA GLY A 208 17.07 1.58 5.80
C GLY A 208 15.89 0.62 5.69
N ILE A 209 16.18 -0.66 5.49
CA ILE A 209 15.16 -1.69 5.26
C ILE A 209 15.29 -2.76 6.32
N PHE A 210 14.31 -2.82 7.25
CA PHE A 210 14.23 -3.93 8.21
C PHE A 210 13.49 -5.10 7.57
N ASP A 211 14.26 -5.93 6.88
CA ASP A 211 13.92 -7.02 5.99
C ASP A 211 13.12 -6.58 4.74
N GLU A 212 13.50 -7.14 3.60
CA GLU A 212 12.75 -7.03 2.34
C GLU A 212 11.57 -8.03 2.33
N GLY A 213 10.60 -7.84 1.44
CA GLY A 213 9.54 -8.80 1.19
C GLY A 213 8.12 -8.27 1.31
N CYS A 214 7.94 -7.04 1.70
CA CYS A 214 6.73 -6.22 1.51
C CYS A 214 5.41 -7.00 1.57
N MET A 215 5.14 -7.80 2.58
CA MET A 215 3.84 -8.47 2.76
C MET A 215 3.27 -9.17 1.50
N GLY A 216 4.13 -9.74 0.64
CA GLY A 216 3.69 -10.35 -0.60
C GLY A 216 3.46 -9.37 -1.76
N MET A 217 3.79 -8.09 -1.59
CA MET A 217 3.72 -7.06 -2.63
C MET A 217 4.95 -7.11 -3.54
N TYR A 218 4.94 -7.98 -4.54
CA TYR A 218 6.04 -8.04 -5.50
C TYR A 218 6.25 -6.70 -6.23
N ASN A 219 5.20 -5.93 -6.43
CA ASN A 219 5.25 -4.59 -7.02
C ASN A 219 6.03 -3.57 -6.19
N ALA A 220 6.18 -3.78 -4.89
CA ALA A 220 6.80 -2.85 -3.96
C ALA A 220 8.30 -3.13 -3.70
N ILE A 221 8.85 -4.20 -4.26
CA ILE A 221 10.29 -4.53 -4.19
C ILE A 221 10.98 -3.98 -5.43
N PHE A 222 11.99 -3.14 -5.28
CA PHE A 222 12.71 -2.52 -6.40
C PHE A 222 14.16 -3.03 -6.44
N ASP A 223 14.65 -3.33 -7.63
CA ASP A 223 16.03 -3.80 -7.80
C ASP A 223 17.02 -2.63 -7.60
N ASP A 224 18.14 -2.89 -6.93
CA ASP A 224 19.20 -1.91 -6.68
C ASP A 224 19.70 -1.26 -7.97
N GLU A 225 19.74 -2.02 -9.06
CA GLU A 225 20.15 -1.56 -10.39
C GLU A 225 19.25 -0.43 -10.94
N LEU A 226 18.01 -0.34 -10.48
CA LEU A 226 17.09 0.73 -10.83
C LEU A 226 17.18 1.93 -9.86
N LEU A 227 17.52 1.70 -8.61
CA LEU A 227 17.58 2.73 -7.58
C LEU A 227 18.94 3.47 -7.56
N ASN A 228 20.04 2.74 -7.68
CA ASN A 228 21.38 3.30 -7.53
C ASN A 228 21.72 4.41 -8.55
N PRO A 229 21.29 4.33 -9.83
CA PRO A 229 21.48 5.44 -10.76
C PRO A 229 20.78 6.75 -10.37
N LEU A 230 19.69 6.66 -9.60
CA LEU A 230 18.96 7.80 -9.08
C LEU A 230 19.60 8.40 -7.82
N GLY A 231 20.54 7.67 -7.21
CA GLY A 231 21.19 8.07 -5.96
C GLY A 231 20.62 7.41 -4.71
N PHE A 232 19.70 6.45 -4.82
CA PHE A 232 19.16 5.72 -3.68
C PHE A 232 19.91 4.40 -3.46
N TYR A 233 20.30 4.16 -2.22
CA TYR A 233 21.01 2.96 -1.80
C TYR A 233 20.29 2.32 -0.62
N LYS A 234 20.24 0.99 -0.58
CA LYS A 234 19.58 0.25 0.50
C LYS A 234 20.60 -0.19 1.56
N GLU A 235 20.35 0.19 2.81
CA GLU A 235 20.96 -0.47 3.96
C GLU A 235 20.04 -1.57 4.44
N ARG A 236 20.45 -2.82 4.22
CA ARG A 236 19.64 -4.00 4.56
C ARG A 236 19.88 -4.41 6.00
N LEU A 237 18.92 -4.12 6.82
CA LEU A 237 18.89 -4.40 8.26
C LEU A 237 17.94 -5.55 8.54
N SER A 238 18.17 -6.27 9.63
CA SER A 238 17.28 -7.36 10.05
C SER A 238 16.28 -6.88 11.11
N GLN A 239 15.05 -7.36 11.05
CA GLN A 239 14.07 -7.21 12.13
C GLN A 239 14.62 -7.74 13.47
N SER A 240 15.49 -8.77 13.45
CA SER A 240 16.16 -9.25 14.66
C SER A 240 17.13 -8.24 15.27
N ALA A 241 17.77 -7.38 14.44
CA ALA A 241 18.61 -6.28 14.94
C ALA A 241 17.75 -5.20 15.61
N LEU A 242 16.61 -4.86 15.01
CA LEU A 242 15.63 -3.94 15.62
C LEU A 242 15.13 -4.49 16.95
N TRP A 243 14.69 -5.76 17.00
CA TRP A 243 14.23 -6.41 18.21
C TRP A 243 15.31 -6.43 19.32
N ALA A 244 16.56 -6.76 18.97
CA ALA A 244 17.68 -6.75 19.92
C ALA A 244 17.98 -5.34 20.44
N GLU A 245 17.78 -4.30 19.65
CA GLU A 245 17.95 -2.92 20.11
C GLU A 245 16.81 -2.47 21.01
N MET A 246 15.57 -2.85 20.71
CA MET A 246 14.42 -2.58 21.56
C MET A 246 14.61 -3.10 22.99
N GLN A 247 15.28 -4.27 23.16
CA GLN A 247 15.58 -4.85 24.48
C GLN A 247 16.54 -3.98 25.31
N LYS A 248 17.30 -3.08 24.68
CA LYS A 248 18.29 -2.21 25.36
C LYS A 248 17.71 -0.86 25.75
N VAL A 249 16.52 -0.51 25.21
CA VAL A 249 15.86 0.77 25.53
C VAL A 249 15.34 0.74 26.95
N ASP A 250 15.67 1.76 27.74
CA ASP A 250 15.24 1.90 29.12
C ASP A 250 13.71 2.11 29.21
N ASP A 251 13.08 1.47 30.18
CA ASP A 251 11.63 1.56 30.36
C ASP A 251 11.14 2.97 30.67
N ALA A 252 11.93 3.75 31.42
CA ALA A 252 11.59 5.13 31.73
C ALA A 252 11.69 6.05 30.50
N GLU A 253 12.66 5.79 29.62
CA GLU A 253 12.79 6.51 28.36
C GLU A 253 11.61 6.23 27.42
N ALA A 254 11.18 4.98 27.30
CA ALA A 254 10.01 4.61 26.55
C ALA A 254 8.71 5.20 27.16
N ALA A 255 8.58 5.19 28.49
CA ALA A 255 7.45 5.80 29.17
C ALA A 255 7.37 7.32 28.95
N ALA A 256 8.50 8.01 28.79
CA ALA A 256 8.53 9.43 28.47
C ALA A 256 7.96 9.73 27.07
N VAL A 257 8.14 8.85 26.10
CA VAL A 257 7.49 8.94 24.77
C VAL A 257 5.97 8.90 24.94
N GLY A 258 5.45 7.95 25.71
CA GLY A 258 4.02 7.82 25.98
C GLY A 258 3.45 9.02 26.73
N GLN A 259 4.19 9.57 27.68
CA GLN A 259 3.75 10.77 28.41
C GLN A 259 3.70 11.99 27.47
N TRP A 260 4.71 12.16 26.61
CA TRP A 260 4.73 13.25 25.62
C TRP A 260 3.51 13.20 24.69
N LEU A 261 3.12 12.00 24.20
CA LEU A 261 1.95 11.82 23.34
C LEU A 261 0.65 12.20 24.06
N ARG A 262 0.50 11.83 25.34
CA ARG A 262 -0.65 12.20 26.16
C ARG A 262 -0.68 13.71 26.42
N ASP A 263 0.45 14.31 26.70
CA ASP A 263 0.58 15.77 26.90
C ASP A 263 0.26 16.55 25.62
N ALA A 264 0.57 15.97 24.44
CA ALA A 264 0.20 16.50 23.13
C ALA A 264 -1.29 16.28 22.77
N GLY A 265 -2.04 15.58 23.63
CA GLY A 265 -3.48 15.39 23.52
C GLY A 265 -3.92 14.08 22.88
N MET A 266 -2.99 13.18 22.50
CA MET A 266 -3.36 11.85 21.99
C MET A 266 -4.04 11.01 23.07
N THR A 267 -5.15 10.38 22.71
CA THR A 267 -5.86 9.45 23.59
C THR A 267 -5.58 8.00 23.22
N PHE A 268 -5.71 7.08 24.19
CA PHE A 268 -5.56 5.64 23.97
C PHE A 268 -6.75 4.91 24.59
N VAL A 269 -7.37 4.03 23.82
CA VAL A 269 -8.47 3.16 24.30
C VAL A 269 -7.83 1.90 24.90
N LEU A 270 -7.63 1.93 26.21
CA LEU A 270 -6.90 0.90 26.93
C LEU A 270 -7.82 -0.14 27.57
N GLY A 271 -7.34 -1.36 27.66
CA GLY A 271 -7.93 -2.47 28.38
C GLY A 271 -6.87 -3.32 29.09
N THR A 272 -7.23 -4.54 29.44
CA THR A 272 -6.39 -5.46 30.22
C THR A 272 -6.17 -6.82 29.55
N ASP A 273 -6.94 -7.13 28.52
CA ASP A 273 -6.80 -8.36 27.73
C ASP A 273 -5.96 -8.10 26.47
N GLU A 274 -4.69 -8.46 26.49
CA GLU A 274 -3.76 -8.27 25.37
C GLU A 274 -4.24 -8.94 24.06
N ALA A 275 -5.04 -9.99 24.14
CA ALA A 275 -5.54 -10.68 22.96
C ALA A 275 -6.56 -9.84 22.15
N THR A 276 -7.33 -8.99 22.84
CA THR A 276 -8.46 -8.26 22.25
C THR A 276 -8.43 -6.76 22.50
N GLU A 277 -7.62 -6.28 23.45
CA GLU A 277 -7.56 -4.89 23.87
C GLU A 277 -6.14 -4.33 23.75
N LEU A 278 -6.02 -3.02 23.60
CA LEU A 278 -4.75 -2.32 23.69
C LEU A 278 -4.32 -2.20 25.15
N THR A 279 -3.08 -2.56 25.46
CA THR A 279 -2.56 -2.47 26.82
C THR A 279 -1.35 -1.53 26.92
N GLU A 280 -1.07 -1.04 28.12
CA GLU A 280 0.15 -0.24 28.39
C GLU A 280 1.43 -1.03 28.07
N ALA A 281 1.43 -2.33 28.24
CA ALA A 281 2.58 -3.18 27.90
C ALA A 281 2.84 -3.18 26.38
N GLN A 282 1.79 -3.26 25.57
CA GLN A 282 1.91 -3.15 24.11
C GLN A 282 2.43 -1.77 23.68
N LEU A 283 1.92 -0.69 24.27
CA LEU A 283 2.40 0.67 24.00
C LEU A 283 3.88 0.82 24.36
N GLN A 284 4.29 0.29 25.52
CA GLN A 284 5.68 0.36 25.97
C GLN A 284 6.64 -0.27 24.95
N TRP A 285 6.28 -1.39 24.35
CA TRP A 285 7.07 -2.03 23.29
C TRP A 285 7.12 -1.19 21.99
N GLN A 286 6.03 -0.55 21.62
CA GLN A 286 6.02 0.36 20.46
C GLN A 286 6.87 1.61 20.69
N PHE A 287 6.86 2.17 21.89
CA PHE A 287 7.74 3.29 22.25
C PHE A 287 9.23 2.88 22.23
N LYS A 288 9.56 1.67 22.70
CA LYS A 288 10.90 1.10 22.55
C LYS A 288 11.28 0.93 21.08
N MET A 289 10.37 0.46 20.24
CA MET A 289 10.60 0.32 18.80
C MET A 289 10.87 1.69 18.15
N TYR A 290 10.12 2.71 18.50
CA TYR A 290 10.32 4.08 18.01
C TYR A 290 11.73 4.59 18.35
N ILE A 291 12.16 4.46 19.60
CA ILE A 291 13.49 4.88 20.05
C ILE A 291 14.60 4.07 19.36
N ALA A 292 14.43 2.75 19.29
CA ALA A 292 15.38 1.84 18.66
C ALA A 292 15.55 2.16 17.17
N THR A 293 14.44 2.41 16.46
CA THR A 293 14.46 2.76 15.03
C THR A 293 15.24 4.04 14.79
N LEU A 294 15.02 5.08 15.57
CA LEU A 294 15.78 6.34 15.45
C LEU A 294 17.28 6.16 15.73
N ARG A 295 17.63 5.38 16.75
CA ARG A 295 19.05 5.14 17.09
C ARG A 295 19.77 4.33 16.03
N ILE A 296 19.14 3.31 15.48
CA ILE A 296 19.70 2.54 14.37
C ILE A 296 19.80 3.43 13.13
N SER A 297 18.76 4.23 12.83
CA SER A 297 18.81 5.16 11.71
C SER A 297 19.96 6.15 11.81
N ASP A 298 20.26 6.62 13.01
CA ASP A 298 21.41 7.49 13.28
C ASP A 298 22.75 6.78 13.11
N ASP A 299 22.88 5.57 13.63
CA ASP A 299 24.11 4.77 13.54
C ASP A 299 24.49 4.48 12.07
N PHE A 300 23.50 4.31 11.18
CA PHE A 300 23.70 4.01 9.77
C PHE A 300 23.53 5.22 8.83
N GLY A 301 23.19 6.38 9.36
CA GLY A 301 22.99 7.61 8.57
C GLY A 301 21.84 7.49 7.57
N LEU A 302 20.70 6.90 7.98
CA LEU A 302 19.57 6.66 7.11
C LEU A 302 18.82 7.96 6.79
N ASP A 303 18.38 8.11 5.54
CA ASP A 303 17.53 9.21 5.08
C ASP A 303 16.04 8.86 5.12
N ALA A 304 15.72 7.59 5.05
CA ALA A 304 14.38 7.04 5.23
C ALA A 304 14.47 5.62 5.78
N VAL A 305 13.39 5.11 6.39
CA VAL A 305 13.39 3.78 7.00
C VAL A 305 12.05 3.06 6.76
N GLY A 306 12.09 1.74 6.58
CA GLY A 306 10.91 0.88 6.48
C GLY A 306 11.04 -0.35 7.36
N ILE A 307 9.96 -0.73 8.01
CA ILE A 307 9.90 -1.93 8.87
C ILE A 307 8.92 -2.91 8.25
N GLN A 308 9.44 -4.09 7.87
CA GLN A 308 8.63 -5.20 7.42
C GLN A 308 8.14 -6.00 8.65
N TYR A 309 7.04 -5.59 9.23
CA TYR A 309 6.57 -6.13 10.50
C TYR A 309 5.95 -7.53 10.37
N GLN A 310 5.17 -7.80 9.30
CA GLN A 310 4.23 -8.92 9.23
C GLN A 310 4.86 -10.31 9.04
N GLN A 311 6.15 -10.41 8.80
CA GLN A 311 6.83 -11.70 8.57
C GLN A 311 7.78 -12.15 9.68
N GLY A 312 7.78 -11.51 10.83
CA GLY A 312 8.69 -11.90 11.91
C GLY A 312 8.32 -11.21 13.21
N LEU A 313 8.41 -9.90 13.22
CA LEU A 313 8.11 -9.11 14.41
C LEU A 313 6.69 -9.33 14.94
N LYS A 314 5.70 -9.57 14.07
CA LYS A 314 4.30 -9.80 14.46
C LYS A 314 4.09 -10.91 15.51
N ASP A 315 5.04 -11.84 15.58
CA ASP A 315 4.95 -12.99 16.48
C ASP A 315 5.68 -12.74 17.82
N VAL A 316 6.42 -11.62 17.94
CA VAL A 316 7.28 -11.33 19.11
C VAL A 316 7.06 -9.95 19.71
N CYS A 317 6.46 -9.01 18.98
CA CYS A 317 6.17 -7.67 19.53
C CYS A 317 4.95 -7.04 18.83
N PRO A 318 4.36 -5.99 19.45
CA PRO A 318 3.27 -5.22 18.88
C PRO A 318 3.64 -4.53 17.55
N ALA A 319 2.61 -4.11 16.81
CA ALA A 319 2.69 -3.52 15.48
C ALA A 319 3.63 -2.31 15.38
N SER A 320 4.26 -2.13 14.21
CA SER A 320 5.15 -0.99 13.91
C SER A 320 4.40 0.29 13.52
N ASP A 321 3.11 0.22 13.28
CA ASP A 321 2.35 1.32 12.66
C ASP A 321 2.39 2.63 13.45
N LEU A 322 2.28 2.59 14.79
CA LEU A 322 2.43 3.80 15.60
C LEU A 322 3.80 4.47 15.37
N VAL A 323 4.86 3.68 15.20
CA VAL A 323 6.22 4.18 14.94
C VAL A 323 6.26 4.94 13.63
N GLU A 324 5.58 4.45 12.60
CA GLU A 324 5.44 5.11 11.31
C GLU A 324 4.82 6.50 11.44
N GLY A 325 3.65 6.60 12.08
CA GLY A 325 2.95 7.87 12.26
C GLY A 325 3.80 8.90 13.00
N LEU A 326 4.61 8.45 13.98
CA LEU A 326 5.53 9.32 14.71
C LEU A 326 6.72 9.77 13.86
N LEU A 327 7.36 8.86 13.11
CA LEU A 327 8.55 9.17 12.32
C LEU A 327 8.25 10.09 11.14
N ASN A 328 7.10 9.91 10.49
CA ASN A 328 6.65 10.75 9.38
C ASN A 328 6.19 12.15 9.80
N ASN A 329 6.07 12.42 11.09
CA ASN A 329 5.65 13.71 11.62
C ASN A 329 6.84 14.55 12.08
N VAL A 330 6.81 15.86 11.81
CA VAL A 330 7.88 16.79 12.25
C VAL A 330 7.82 17.00 13.75
N ASP A 331 6.61 17.22 14.30
CA ASP A 331 6.37 17.35 15.75
C ASP A 331 6.14 15.95 16.34
N ARG A 332 7.10 15.49 17.14
CA ARG A 332 7.11 14.12 17.67
C ARG A 332 7.92 14.02 18.96
N PRO A 333 7.76 12.93 19.75
CA PRO A 333 8.50 12.74 20.98
C PRO A 333 10.02 12.83 20.76
N PRO A 334 10.74 13.66 21.51
CA PRO A 334 12.19 13.81 21.36
C PRO A 334 12.94 12.54 21.77
N VAL A 335 13.91 12.13 20.99
CA VAL A 335 14.81 11.00 21.27
C VAL A 335 16.25 11.46 21.21
N ARG A 336 17.06 11.08 22.19
CA ARG A 336 18.48 11.40 22.26
C ARG A 336 19.35 10.34 21.60
N SER A 337 20.47 10.81 20.99
CA SER A 337 21.56 9.93 20.53
C SER A 337 22.09 9.06 21.68
N ARG A 338 22.79 7.97 21.35
CA ARG A 338 23.28 7.01 22.38
C ARG A 338 24.17 7.63 23.45
N ASP A 339 24.93 8.66 23.11
CA ASP A 339 25.76 9.42 24.03
C ASP A 339 24.99 10.52 24.78
N GLY A 340 23.72 10.72 24.48
CA GLY A 340 22.87 11.75 25.06
C GLY A 340 23.15 13.17 24.60
N ALA A 341 24.11 13.37 23.69
CA ALA A 341 24.63 14.71 23.34
C ALA A 341 23.67 15.53 22.48
N ARG A 342 22.91 14.88 21.59
CA ARG A 342 22.00 15.57 20.65
C ARG A 342 20.63 14.91 20.56
N GLU A 343 19.64 15.67 20.15
CA GLU A 343 18.34 15.16 19.78
C GLU A 343 18.35 14.69 18.33
N LEU A 344 17.80 13.51 18.10
CA LEU A 344 17.75 12.89 16.78
C LEU A 344 16.59 13.49 15.95
N TRP A 345 16.89 13.95 14.73
CA TRP A 345 15.93 14.60 13.82
C TRP A 345 15.08 15.68 14.53
N ALA A 346 15.68 16.54 15.33
CA ALA A 346 14.98 17.64 16.00
C ALA A 346 14.30 18.56 14.98
N GLY A 347 12.97 18.70 15.06
CA GLY A 347 12.18 19.50 14.12
C GLY A 347 12.18 18.99 12.67
N GLN A 348 12.46 17.71 12.45
CA GLN A 348 12.49 17.08 11.12
C GLN A 348 11.73 15.76 11.14
N ALA A 349 11.02 15.43 10.07
CA ALA A 349 10.50 14.08 9.83
C ALA A 349 11.65 13.15 9.38
N LEU A 350 11.60 11.90 9.81
CA LEU A 350 12.33 10.79 9.19
C LEU A 350 11.33 9.99 8.36
N PRO A 351 11.33 10.09 7.02
CA PRO A 351 10.37 9.36 6.20
C PRO A 351 10.37 7.88 6.54
N HIS A 352 9.20 7.36 6.90
CA HIS A 352 8.98 5.95 7.11
C HIS A 352 8.06 5.41 6.00
N PHE A 353 8.53 4.41 5.28
CA PHE A 353 7.76 3.72 4.25
C PHE A 353 7.21 2.41 4.82
N ASN A 354 5.93 2.44 5.15
CA ASN A 354 5.26 1.31 5.78
C ASN A 354 5.37 0.04 4.92
N GLU A 355 5.39 -1.11 5.60
CA GLU A 355 5.44 -2.42 4.96
C GLU A 355 6.64 -2.60 4.00
N VAL A 356 7.64 -1.72 4.12
CA VAL A 356 8.80 -1.68 3.21
C VAL A 356 8.38 -1.56 1.73
N ASP A 357 7.41 -0.67 1.44
CA ASP A 357 7.10 -0.32 0.06
C ASP A 357 8.19 0.61 -0.50
N GLU A 358 9.11 0.06 -1.27
CA GLU A 358 10.27 0.80 -1.79
C GLU A 358 9.89 1.85 -2.84
N GLY A 359 8.75 1.69 -3.52
CA GLY A 359 8.20 2.73 -4.38
C GLY A 359 7.77 3.96 -3.57
N VAL A 360 7.17 3.72 -2.41
CA VAL A 360 6.86 4.78 -1.45
C VAL A 360 8.11 5.36 -0.82
N ALA A 361 9.15 4.56 -0.56
CA ALA A 361 10.41 5.07 -0.01
C ALA A 361 11.02 6.17 -0.90
N VAL A 362 11.12 5.91 -2.20
CA VAL A 362 11.61 6.90 -3.19
C VAL A 362 10.71 8.12 -3.22
N ASP A 363 9.40 7.91 -3.27
CA ASP A 363 8.39 8.97 -3.33
C ASP A 363 8.38 9.84 -2.07
N ALA A 364 8.35 9.22 -0.90
CA ALA A 364 8.34 9.92 0.39
C ALA A 364 9.62 10.74 0.61
N LEU A 365 10.78 10.22 0.23
CA LEU A 365 12.03 10.97 0.37
C LEU A 365 12.09 12.17 -0.59
N VAL A 366 11.70 12.01 -1.84
CA VAL A 366 11.57 13.13 -2.79
C VAL A 366 10.59 14.16 -2.27
N THR A 367 9.44 13.74 -1.77
CA THR A 367 8.44 14.62 -1.14
C THR A 367 9.03 15.36 0.05
N ASN A 368 9.68 14.67 0.97
CA ASN A 368 10.30 15.27 2.15
C ASN A 368 11.30 16.37 1.77
N ARG A 369 12.19 16.12 0.80
CA ARG A 369 13.18 17.10 0.35
C ARG A 369 12.55 18.35 -0.25
N ILE A 370 11.52 18.19 -1.10
CA ILE A 370 10.85 19.32 -1.78
C ILE A 370 10.05 20.13 -0.77
N TRP A 371 9.18 19.49 0.02
CA TRP A 371 8.35 20.19 1.00
C TRP A 371 9.18 20.94 2.02
N THR A 372 10.22 20.30 2.54
CA THR A 372 11.18 20.97 3.46
C THR A 372 11.86 22.18 2.79
N ALA A 373 12.32 22.04 1.54
CA ALA A 373 12.96 23.15 0.82
C ALA A 373 11.99 24.29 0.50
N MET A 374 10.70 24.01 0.35
CA MET A 374 9.65 25.02 0.18
C MET A 374 9.15 25.61 1.50
N GLY A 375 9.67 25.15 2.65
CA GLY A 375 9.22 25.58 3.99
C GLY A 375 7.81 25.06 4.35
N LEU A 376 7.40 23.93 3.74
CA LEU A 376 6.12 23.28 3.97
C LEU A 376 6.27 22.11 4.95
N ASP A 377 5.16 21.62 5.52
CA ASP A 377 5.14 20.40 6.31
C ASP A 377 5.40 19.18 5.40
N PRO A 378 6.53 18.47 5.56
CA PRO A 378 6.89 17.34 4.72
C PRO A 378 6.23 16.03 5.13
N ALA A 379 5.34 16.03 6.10
CA ALA A 379 4.66 14.84 6.57
C ALA A 379 3.91 14.18 5.41
N THR A 380 4.28 12.95 5.12
CA THR A 380 3.73 12.16 4.02
C THR A 380 3.62 10.71 4.44
N THR A 381 2.67 9.98 3.89
CA THR A 381 2.55 8.54 4.05
C THR A 381 1.75 7.92 2.91
N LEU A 382 1.92 6.61 2.74
CA LEU A 382 1.11 5.83 1.82
C LEU A 382 -0.31 5.64 2.35
N HIS A 383 -1.23 5.40 1.44
CA HIS A 383 -2.61 4.99 1.75
C HIS A 383 -3.03 3.89 0.80
N ASP A 384 -3.71 2.90 1.32
CA ASP A 384 -4.47 1.95 0.53
C ASP A 384 -5.59 2.65 -0.23
N VAL A 385 -5.72 2.37 -1.51
CA VAL A 385 -6.92 2.71 -2.29
C VAL A 385 -8.01 1.73 -1.89
N ARG A 386 -8.76 2.08 -0.84
CA ARG A 386 -9.59 1.13 -0.13
C ARG A 386 -10.94 0.87 -0.79
N TRP A 387 -11.63 1.93 -1.10
CA TRP A 387 -13.00 1.91 -1.64
C TRP A 387 -13.47 3.35 -1.89
N GLY A 388 -14.68 3.53 -2.42
CA GLY A 388 -15.28 4.85 -2.57
C GLY A 388 -16.74 4.76 -2.98
N ALA A 389 -17.46 5.85 -2.79
CA ALA A 389 -18.85 6.01 -3.18
C ALA A 389 -19.17 7.48 -3.48
N GLU A 390 -20.21 7.70 -4.29
CA GLU A 390 -20.75 9.03 -4.56
C GLU A 390 -21.26 9.70 -3.27
N TYR A 391 -20.93 10.97 -3.10
CA TYR A 391 -21.47 11.82 -2.05
C TYR A 391 -21.48 13.29 -2.48
N GLY A 392 -22.63 13.94 -2.38
CA GLY A 392 -22.75 15.36 -2.71
C GLY A 392 -22.52 15.74 -4.16
N GLY A 393 -22.46 14.77 -5.07
CA GLY A 393 -22.19 14.97 -6.50
C GLY A 393 -20.74 14.67 -6.91
N ASP A 394 -19.89 14.36 -5.95
CA ASP A 394 -18.50 13.94 -6.18
C ASP A 394 -18.33 12.46 -5.88
N PHE A 395 -17.43 11.78 -6.60
CA PHE A 395 -16.97 10.46 -6.18
C PHE A 395 -15.89 10.60 -5.10
N VAL A 396 -16.23 10.22 -3.88
CA VAL A 396 -15.36 10.36 -2.71
C VAL A 396 -14.75 9.03 -2.36
N TRP A 397 -13.44 8.93 -2.52
CA TRP A 397 -12.64 7.77 -2.15
C TRP A 397 -12.46 7.67 -0.63
N VAL A 398 -12.35 6.46 -0.16
CA VAL A 398 -11.75 6.13 1.14
C VAL A 398 -10.31 5.72 0.87
N PHE A 399 -9.39 6.57 1.29
CA PHE A 399 -7.98 6.24 1.42
C PHE A 399 -7.71 5.90 2.88
N GLU A 400 -7.15 4.74 3.11
CA GLU A 400 -6.95 4.20 4.45
C GLU A 400 -5.54 3.62 4.55
N ILE A 401 -4.94 3.62 5.72
CA ILE A 401 -3.63 2.99 5.91
C ILE A 401 -3.69 2.02 7.06
N SER A 402 -2.92 0.94 6.96
CA SER A 402 -2.82 -0.08 8.01
C SER A 402 -2.17 0.50 9.27
N GLY A 403 -2.92 1.28 10.01
CA GLY A 403 -2.63 1.66 11.37
C GLY A 403 -2.31 3.11 11.67
N SER A 404 -1.51 3.85 10.90
CA SER A 404 -1.10 5.19 11.35
C SER A 404 -0.89 6.20 10.22
N VAL A 405 -1.37 7.43 10.44
CA VAL A 405 -0.98 8.60 9.64
C VAL A 405 -0.15 9.55 10.51
N PRO A 406 0.64 10.46 9.91
CA PRO A 406 1.23 11.56 10.66
C PRO A 406 0.15 12.37 11.37
N ALA A 407 0.36 12.72 12.63
CA ALA A 407 -0.62 13.49 13.42
C ALA A 407 -1.00 14.82 12.75
N SER A 408 -0.09 15.43 11.98
CA SER A 408 -0.37 16.65 11.21
C SER A 408 -1.45 16.45 10.14
N HIS A 409 -1.61 15.23 9.61
CA HIS A 409 -2.71 14.89 8.69
C HIS A 409 -4.08 14.91 9.38
N LEU A 410 -4.12 14.68 10.68
CA LEU A 410 -5.33 14.79 11.50
C LEU A 410 -5.57 16.21 12.06
N GLY A 411 -4.64 17.13 11.82
CA GLY A 411 -4.64 18.47 12.43
C GLY A 411 -4.03 18.51 13.82
N GLY A 412 -3.32 17.47 14.25
CA GLY A 412 -2.56 17.36 15.50
C GLY A 412 -2.94 16.14 16.35
N TYR A 413 -2.12 15.85 17.34
CA TYR A 413 -2.28 14.69 18.23
C TYR A 413 -3.60 14.71 19.02
N GLN A 414 -4.17 15.88 19.29
CA GLN A 414 -5.46 16.01 19.97
C GLN A 414 -6.63 15.38 19.19
N ASN A 415 -6.47 15.14 17.90
CA ASN A 415 -7.44 14.47 17.04
C ASN A 415 -7.09 13.00 16.78
N ALA A 416 -6.03 12.51 17.43
CA ALA A 416 -5.54 11.15 17.28
C ALA A 416 -5.99 10.24 18.43
N THR A 417 -6.40 9.03 18.07
CA THR A 417 -6.75 7.99 19.05
C THR A 417 -5.96 6.72 18.76
N GLY A 418 -5.29 6.22 19.77
CA GLY A 418 -4.66 4.90 19.74
C GLY A 418 -5.70 3.81 19.99
N LEU A 419 -5.95 2.99 18.99
CA LEU A 419 -6.83 1.82 19.03
C LEU A 419 -5.98 0.56 18.85
N ARG A 420 -6.44 -0.57 19.39
CA ARG A 420 -5.75 -1.84 19.16
C ARG A 420 -5.85 -2.24 17.70
N GLN A 421 -4.74 -2.63 17.13
CA GLN A 421 -4.69 -3.27 15.82
C GLN A 421 -5.49 -4.60 15.78
N GLY A 422 -6.15 -4.85 14.65
CA GLY A 422 -6.98 -6.03 14.44
C GLY A 422 -6.21 -7.35 14.67
N PRO A 423 -6.69 -8.24 15.55
CA PRO A 423 -5.92 -9.42 15.98
C PRO A 423 -5.67 -10.43 14.86
N MET A 424 -6.48 -10.45 13.80
CA MET A 424 -6.27 -11.35 12.66
C MET A 424 -5.03 -10.99 11.83
N PHE A 425 -4.63 -9.73 11.83
CA PHE A 425 -3.45 -9.23 11.13
C PHE A 425 -2.27 -9.00 12.08
N PHE A 426 -2.57 -8.59 13.32
CA PHE A 426 -1.61 -8.20 14.35
C PHE A 426 -1.84 -8.99 15.64
N PRO A 427 -1.39 -10.25 15.72
CA PRO A 427 -1.67 -11.10 16.88
C PRO A 427 -1.10 -10.54 18.19
N ALA A 428 0.06 -9.89 18.16
CA ALA A 428 0.66 -9.24 19.32
C ALA A 428 0.08 -7.85 19.63
N GLY A 429 -0.94 -7.40 18.90
CA GLY A 429 -1.60 -6.11 19.12
C GLY A 429 -0.77 -4.91 18.74
N GLY A 430 -0.88 -3.86 19.53
CA GLY A 430 -0.28 -2.56 19.32
C GLY A 430 -1.30 -1.48 18.97
N SER A 431 -0.93 -0.24 19.21
CA SER A 431 -1.73 0.94 18.94
C SER A 431 -1.62 1.38 17.50
N THR A 432 -2.73 1.85 16.97
CA THR A 432 -2.78 2.72 15.79
C THR A 432 -2.49 4.17 16.19
N LEU A 433 -2.29 5.05 15.20
CA LEU A 433 -2.49 6.49 15.30
C LEU A 433 -3.65 6.84 14.36
N SER A 434 -4.87 6.62 14.88
CA SER A 434 -6.11 6.66 14.12
C SER A 434 -6.83 7.99 14.27
N GLY A 435 -7.61 8.35 13.25
CA GLY A 435 -8.45 9.52 13.19
C GLY A 435 -9.01 9.73 11.79
N VAL A 436 -9.67 10.87 11.59
CA VAL A 436 -10.13 11.30 10.27
C VAL A 436 -9.18 12.40 9.77
N SER A 437 -8.65 12.22 8.58
CA SER A 437 -7.74 13.20 7.96
C SER A 437 -8.45 14.54 7.76
N LYS A 438 -7.74 15.63 8.09
CA LYS A 438 -8.27 17.00 7.98
C LYS A 438 -8.56 17.34 6.51
N PRO A 439 -9.58 18.17 6.22
CA PRO A 439 -9.79 18.66 4.86
C PRO A 439 -8.62 19.54 4.40
N GLY A 440 -8.36 19.53 3.08
CA GLY A 440 -7.30 20.35 2.48
C GLY A 440 -6.82 19.84 1.15
N GLU A 441 -5.97 20.65 0.51
CA GLU A 441 -5.34 20.32 -0.76
C GLU A 441 -4.22 19.32 -0.56
N ILE A 442 -4.16 18.32 -1.43
CA ILE A 442 -3.08 17.33 -1.43
C ILE A 442 -2.50 17.13 -2.83
N VAL A 443 -1.24 16.69 -2.84
CA VAL A 443 -0.62 16.04 -3.99
C VAL A 443 -0.58 14.55 -3.70
N TRP A 444 -1.07 13.74 -4.63
CA TRP A 444 -0.91 12.30 -4.56
C TRP A 444 0.05 11.81 -5.63
N SER A 445 0.70 10.70 -5.37
CA SER A 445 1.64 10.11 -6.31
C SER A 445 1.86 8.63 -6.03
N ARG A 446 2.35 7.92 -7.05
CA ARG A 446 2.83 6.54 -6.92
C ARG A 446 4.02 6.29 -7.83
N VAL A 447 5.14 5.93 -7.24
CA VAL A 447 6.29 5.39 -7.98
C VAL A 447 6.10 3.88 -8.15
N TYR A 448 6.26 3.37 -9.37
CA TYR A 448 6.05 1.96 -9.69
C TYR A 448 6.99 1.48 -10.80
N LEU A 449 7.06 0.17 -11.00
CA LEU A 449 7.87 -0.48 -12.04
C LEU A 449 6.98 -0.96 -13.18
N ALA A 450 7.29 -0.51 -14.39
CA ALA A 450 6.68 -0.98 -15.62
C ALA A 450 7.72 -0.96 -16.75
N GLU A 451 7.59 -1.87 -17.73
CA GLU A 451 8.44 -1.89 -18.93
C GLU A 451 9.95 -1.88 -18.64
N GLY A 452 10.35 -2.40 -17.47
CA GLY A 452 11.75 -2.47 -17.03
C GLY A 452 12.32 -1.14 -16.51
N GLY A 453 11.49 -0.11 -16.30
CA GLY A 453 11.89 1.20 -15.80
C GLY A 453 11.03 1.69 -14.64
N LEU A 454 11.47 2.81 -14.03
CA LEU A 454 10.72 3.51 -13.00
C LEU A 454 9.77 4.52 -13.62
N HIS A 455 8.55 4.49 -13.16
CA HIS A 455 7.48 5.41 -13.53
C HIS A 455 6.92 6.08 -12.28
N VAL A 456 6.35 7.26 -12.43
CA VAL A 456 5.56 7.92 -11.39
C VAL A 456 4.28 8.47 -11.98
N ASP A 457 3.15 8.08 -11.39
CA ASP A 457 1.88 8.76 -11.59
C ASP A 457 1.75 9.83 -10.50
N ILE A 458 1.37 11.06 -10.87
CA ILE A 458 1.28 12.20 -9.97
C ILE A 458 0.06 13.06 -10.34
N GLY A 459 -0.70 13.47 -9.35
CA GLY A 459 -1.90 14.27 -9.55
C GLY A 459 -2.29 15.10 -8.35
N ARG A 460 -3.36 15.86 -8.53
CA ARG A 460 -3.99 16.70 -7.52
C ARG A 460 -5.22 16.00 -6.95
N ALA A 461 -5.47 16.26 -5.69
CA ALA A 461 -6.69 15.86 -5.02
C ALA A 461 -7.00 16.78 -3.84
N SER A 462 -8.19 16.64 -3.29
CA SER A 462 -8.57 17.29 -2.02
C SER A 462 -9.05 16.23 -1.04
N VAL A 463 -8.66 16.37 0.22
CA VAL A 463 -9.35 15.69 1.33
C VAL A 463 -10.56 16.54 1.69
N VAL A 464 -11.72 15.92 1.76
CA VAL A 464 -12.99 16.60 2.07
C VAL A 464 -13.55 16.16 3.42
N GLU A 465 -14.26 17.06 4.07
CA GLU A 465 -15.00 16.74 5.28
C GLU A 465 -16.36 16.15 4.90
N LEU A 466 -16.72 15.04 5.52
CA LEU A 466 -18.05 14.44 5.42
C LEU A 466 -18.76 14.55 6.77
N PRO A 467 -20.12 14.55 6.78
CA PRO A 467 -20.86 14.48 8.03
C PRO A 467 -20.46 13.25 8.87
N ASP A 468 -20.55 13.39 10.19
CA ASP A 468 -20.16 12.34 11.14
C ASP A 468 -20.84 10.99 10.87
N GLU A 469 -22.12 11.00 10.49
CA GLU A 469 -22.88 9.80 10.14
C GLU A 469 -22.28 9.08 8.92
N GLU A 470 -21.94 9.83 7.87
CA GLU A 470 -21.35 9.25 6.65
C GLU A 470 -19.91 8.80 6.90
N THR A 471 -19.13 9.56 7.67
CA THR A 471 -17.79 9.17 8.10
C THR A 471 -17.82 7.86 8.90
N THR A 472 -18.74 7.73 9.85
CA THR A 472 -18.93 6.51 10.64
C THR A 472 -19.30 5.33 9.75
N ARG A 473 -20.27 5.51 8.84
CA ARG A 473 -20.67 4.48 7.89
C ARG A 473 -19.51 3.97 7.04
N ARG A 474 -18.64 4.88 6.58
CA ARG A 474 -17.46 4.52 5.76
C ARG A 474 -16.40 3.79 6.58
N ARG A 475 -16.18 4.21 7.82
CA ARG A 475 -15.26 3.51 8.75
C ARG A 475 -15.73 2.09 9.06
N GLU A 476 -17.03 1.91 9.32
CA GLU A 476 -17.63 0.59 9.58
C GLU A 476 -17.60 -0.32 8.33
N ALA A 477 -17.64 0.27 7.14
CA ALA A 477 -17.53 -0.46 5.88
C ALA A 477 -16.09 -0.85 5.50
N THR A 478 -15.08 -0.37 6.25
CA THR A 478 -13.65 -0.64 6.00
C THR A 478 -13.00 -1.28 7.24
N THR A 479 -11.96 -0.67 7.78
CA THR A 479 -11.30 -1.12 9.02
C THR A 479 -11.41 -0.03 10.08
N PRO A 480 -12.36 -0.13 11.04
CA PRO A 480 -12.69 0.96 11.95
C PRO A 480 -11.54 1.48 12.81
N GLU A 481 -10.53 0.65 13.06
CA GLU A 481 -9.36 1.00 13.86
C GLU A 481 -8.33 1.83 13.09
N TRP A 482 -8.42 1.88 11.76
CA TRP A 482 -7.44 2.54 10.92
C TRP A 482 -7.82 4.01 10.63
N PRO A 483 -6.82 4.88 10.42
CA PRO A 483 -7.10 6.26 10.03
C PRO A 483 -7.63 6.33 8.60
N ILE A 484 -8.58 7.24 8.38
CA ILE A 484 -9.33 7.37 7.13
C ILE A 484 -9.18 8.77 6.54
N ALA A 485 -9.00 8.86 5.22
CA ALA A 485 -9.10 10.10 4.44
C ALA A 485 -10.21 9.98 3.39
N HIS A 486 -11.05 11.02 3.28
CA HIS A 486 -12.06 11.13 2.26
C HIS A 486 -11.52 11.96 1.10
N VAL A 487 -11.16 11.32 -0.01
CA VAL A 487 -10.37 11.92 -1.09
C VAL A 487 -11.21 12.10 -2.35
N VAL A 488 -11.17 13.31 -2.92
CA VAL A 488 -11.69 13.61 -4.26
C VAL A 488 -10.50 13.82 -5.20
N LEU A 489 -10.34 12.94 -6.18
CA LEU A 489 -9.30 13.05 -7.20
C LEU A 489 -9.72 14.06 -8.28
N HIS A 490 -8.89 15.02 -8.60
CA HIS A 490 -9.24 16.07 -9.56
C HIS A 490 -9.13 15.56 -11.00
N GLY A 491 -10.25 15.60 -11.73
CA GLY A 491 -10.31 15.24 -13.14
C GLY A 491 -10.09 13.74 -13.43
N ILE A 492 -10.35 12.88 -12.44
CA ILE A 492 -10.17 11.43 -12.56
C ILE A 492 -11.44 10.73 -12.07
N THR A 493 -12.08 9.95 -12.92
CA THR A 493 -13.22 9.13 -12.52
C THR A 493 -12.78 7.87 -11.76
N ARG A 494 -13.72 7.22 -11.06
CA ARG A 494 -13.50 5.94 -10.38
C ARG A 494 -12.84 4.91 -11.30
N ASP A 495 -13.42 4.71 -12.49
CA ASP A 495 -13.00 3.63 -13.38
C ASP A 495 -11.67 3.94 -14.08
N GLN A 496 -11.40 5.22 -14.35
CA GLN A 496 -10.11 5.67 -14.82
C GLN A 496 -9.00 5.41 -13.80
N PHE A 497 -9.22 5.77 -12.54
CA PHE A 497 -8.24 5.54 -11.49
C PHE A 497 -7.96 4.04 -11.27
N MET A 498 -9.02 3.24 -11.12
CA MET A 498 -8.90 1.79 -10.92
C MET A 498 -8.23 1.09 -12.11
N GLY A 499 -8.52 1.48 -13.33
CA GLY A 499 -7.89 0.92 -14.54
C GLY A 499 -6.41 1.27 -14.66
N ARG A 500 -6.05 2.48 -14.22
CA ARG A 500 -4.69 3.02 -14.33
C ARG A 500 -3.78 2.63 -13.19
N HIS A 501 -4.24 2.65 -11.95
CA HIS A 501 -3.38 2.55 -10.77
C HIS A 501 -2.67 1.18 -10.69
N LYS A 502 -1.33 1.19 -10.67
CA LYS A 502 -0.48 -0.01 -10.77
C LYS A 502 0.16 -0.39 -9.44
N ALA A 503 -0.56 -0.16 -8.35
CA ALA A 503 -0.19 -0.54 -6.99
C ALA A 503 -1.42 -0.50 -6.08
N ASN A 504 -1.30 -1.04 -4.88
CA ASN A 504 -2.31 -0.88 -3.83
C ASN A 504 -2.22 0.47 -3.11
N HIS A 505 -1.04 1.09 -3.09
CA HIS A 505 -0.77 2.32 -2.35
C HIS A 505 -0.73 3.56 -3.25
N ALA A 506 -1.26 4.66 -2.73
CA ALA A 506 -1.02 6.02 -3.19
C ALA A 506 -0.37 6.82 -2.05
N ASN A 507 0.74 7.50 -2.32
CA ASN A 507 1.38 8.40 -1.36
C ASN A 507 0.67 9.76 -1.39
N ILE A 508 0.40 10.37 -0.24
CA ILE A 508 -0.21 11.70 -0.15
C ILE A 508 0.60 12.65 0.73
N VAL A 509 0.53 13.93 0.39
CA VAL A 509 1.12 15.02 1.16
C VAL A 509 0.26 16.26 1.05
N TYR A 510 0.10 16.99 2.14
CA TYR A 510 -0.70 18.21 2.20
C TYR A 510 0.05 19.43 1.68
N ALA A 511 -0.72 20.37 1.13
CA ALA A 511 -0.28 21.72 0.84
C ALA A 511 -1.28 22.75 1.43
N PRO A 512 -0.82 23.96 1.80
CA PRO A 512 -1.69 24.94 2.45
C PRO A 512 -2.82 25.47 1.55
N ASP A 513 -2.62 25.46 0.24
CA ASP A 513 -3.59 25.92 -0.76
C ASP A 513 -3.29 25.33 -2.15
N ALA A 514 -4.23 25.49 -3.08
CA ALA A 514 -4.14 24.95 -4.44
C ALA A 514 -2.92 25.47 -5.23
N ALA A 515 -2.57 26.73 -5.10
CA ALA A 515 -1.45 27.32 -5.85
C ALA A 515 -0.10 26.75 -5.35
N THR A 516 0.03 26.58 -4.04
CA THR A 516 1.20 25.95 -3.42
C THR A 516 1.30 24.47 -3.79
N ALA A 517 0.16 23.75 -3.80
CA ALA A 517 0.12 22.36 -4.24
C ALA A 517 0.54 22.20 -5.71
N ASP A 518 0.12 23.11 -6.60
CA ASP A 518 0.54 23.13 -8.02
C ASP A 518 2.05 23.39 -8.16
N ALA A 519 2.60 24.32 -7.38
CA ALA A 519 4.04 24.59 -7.39
C ALA A 519 4.84 23.38 -6.85
N ALA A 520 4.40 22.77 -5.76
CA ALA A 520 5.04 21.61 -5.16
C ALA A 520 4.96 20.37 -6.08
N LEU A 521 3.82 20.16 -6.75
CA LEU A 521 3.67 19.12 -7.76
C LEU A 521 4.65 19.32 -8.92
N ARG A 522 4.79 20.57 -9.44
CA ARG A 522 5.78 20.88 -10.49
C ARG A 522 7.20 20.59 -10.05
N ALA A 523 7.59 21.00 -8.84
CA ALA A 523 8.90 20.70 -8.29
C ALA A 523 9.13 19.18 -8.20
N LYS A 524 8.13 18.43 -7.72
CA LYS A 524 8.18 16.96 -7.63
C LYS A 524 8.30 16.31 -9.01
N ALA A 525 7.51 16.73 -9.99
CA ALA A 525 7.60 16.24 -11.36
C ALA A 525 8.97 16.55 -11.99
N ALA A 526 9.52 17.74 -11.74
CA ALA A 526 10.85 18.14 -12.20
C ALA A 526 11.96 17.29 -11.57
N THR A 527 11.83 16.94 -10.29
CA THR A 527 12.79 16.05 -9.58
C THR A 527 12.78 14.66 -10.20
N PHE A 528 11.63 14.06 -10.38
CA PHE A 528 11.54 12.73 -11.00
C PHE A 528 12.05 12.72 -12.44
N ALA A 529 11.73 13.75 -13.23
CA ALA A 529 12.23 13.90 -14.60
C ALA A 529 13.77 14.04 -14.61
N GLU A 530 14.35 14.83 -13.70
CA GLU A 530 15.80 14.98 -13.55
C GLU A 530 16.47 13.66 -13.16
N LEU A 531 15.82 12.86 -12.33
CA LEU A 531 16.28 11.53 -11.95
C LEU A 531 16.16 10.48 -13.07
N GLY A 532 15.42 10.79 -14.15
CA GLY A 532 15.20 9.87 -15.28
C GLY A 532 14.02 8.92 -15.08
N VAL A 533 13.13 9.23 -14.15
CA VAL A 533 11.87 8.50 -13.92
C VAL A 533 10.84 8.98 -14.96
N ALA A 534 10.09 8.07 -15.56
CA ALA A 534 9.01 8.43 -16.47
C ALA A 534 7.82 9.03 -15.69
N VAL A 535 7.55 10.32 -15.94
CA VAL A 535 6.51 11.06 -15.19
C VAL A 535 5.22 11.12 -15.99
N HIS A 536 4.13 10.73 -15.35
CA HIS A 536 2.77 10.77 -15.87
C HIS A 536 1.92 11.71 -15.01
N LEU A 537 1.35 12.71 -15.65
CA LEU A 537 0.41 13.62 -15.01
C LEU A 537 -1.00 13.03 -15.12
N CYS A 538 -1.68 12.92 -13.99
CA CYS A 538 -2.99 12.28 -13.90
C CYS A 538 -4.08 13.30 -13.52
N GLY A 539 -5.12 13.38 -14.33
CA GLY A 539 -6.26 14.28 -14.13
C GLY A 539 -5.93 15.76 -14.35
N ASP A 540 -6.61 16.61 -13.59
CA ASP A 540 -6.46 18.06 -13.67
C ASP A 540 -5.21 18.51 -12.92
N VAL A 541 -4.15 18.80 -13.69
CA VAL A 541 -2.89 19.34 -13.19
C VAL A 541 -2.64 20.68 -13.86
N PRO A 542 -3.05 21.80 -13.22
CA PRO A 542 -2.91 23.13 -13.79
C PRO A 542 -1.45 23.55 -14.02
N GLY A 543 -1.18 24.15 -15.17
CA GLY A 543 0.15 24.71 -15.47
C GLY A 543 1.22 23.72 -15.92
N LEU A 544 0.84 22.45 -16.15
CA LEU A 544 1.70 21.40 -16.74
C LEU A 544 1.03 20.72 -17.92
#